data_a1bc6ad777daf7e1c1c31ee84c02a009
#
_entry.id   a1bc6ad777daf7e1c1c31ee84c02a009
#
_cell.length_a   1.000
_cell.length_b   1.000
_cell.length_c   1.000
_cell.angle_alpha   90.00
_cell.angle_beta   90.00
_cell.angle_gamma   90.00
#
_symmetry.space_group_name_H-M   'P 1'
#
loop_
_entity.id
_entity.type
_entity.pdbx_description
1 polymer ?
#
loop_
_entity_poly.entity_id
_entity_poly.type
_entity_poly.pdbx_seq_one_letter_code
_entity_poly.pdbx_strand_id
1 'polypeptide(L)'
;VELVISRRLLMNTAVDLNELLRQELAQRFGSAIDAAALNGDGLLEPGGLLNHPGLDVLSLGADGAAMTHGDLAELEARVLTRANGSMARPAWLIGPKMTRKLRTTAKNAGAMVFEGRDLLGHQVIQTSAIPENMTKGTSTSCAAMVFGDLAEIFVGFWGPAALDLIIDGYTLAKSAKIRIVARAEVGVAARRIGAFAVVKDALTA
;
A
#
# COMPACT_ATOMS: atom_id res chain seq x y z
N VAL A 1 10.37 -6.25 11.96
CA VAL A 1 11.38 -5.27 11.47
C VAL A 1 12.63 -5.41 12.31
N GLU A 2 13.82 -5.40 11.68
CA GLU A 2 15.12 -5.49 12.36
C GLU A 2 15.98 -4.25 12.01
N LEU A 3 16.65 -3.73 13.03
CA LEU A 3 17.61 -2.64 12.92
C LEU A 3 18.92 -3.02 13.63
N VAL A 4 20.06 -2.84 12.95
CA VAL A 4 21.39 -3.12 13.51
C VAL A 4 22.19 -1.84 13.59
N ILE A 5 22.65 -1.48 14.79
CA ILE A 5 23.43 -0.27 15.06
C ILE A 5 24.76 -0.62 15.73
N SER A 6 25.79 0.20 15.48
CA SER A 6 27.08 0.01 16.15
C SER A 6 27.06 0.65 17.55
N ARG A 7 27.72 0.00 18.52
CA ARG A 7 27.89 0.57 19.87
C ARG A 7 28.65 1.91 19.84
N ARG A 8 29.59 2.04 18.93
CA ARG A 8 30.36 3.29 18.76
C ARG A 8 29.47 4.47 18.35
N LEU A 9 28.45 4.22 17.51
CA LEU A 9 27.47 5.24 17.13
C LEU A 9 26.68 5.73 18.35
N LEU A 10 26.21 4.81 19.19
CA LEU A 10 25.49 5.14 20.43
C LEU A 10 26.32 5.98 21.41
N MET A 11 27.63 5.77 21.46
CA MET A 11 28.53 6.47 22.41
C MET A 11 29.00 7.83 21.91
N ASN A 12 29.10 8.05 20.59
CA ASN A 12 29.74 9.20 20.01
C ASN A 12 28.78 10.19 19.33
N THR A 13 27.48 9.98 19.43
CA THR A 13 26.50 10.81 18.73
C THR A 13 26.04 11.97 19.61
N ALA A 14 26.20 13.19 19.11
CA ALA A 14 25.69 14.43 19.75
C ALA A 14 24.18 14.63 19.50
N VAL A 15 23.56 13.80 18.67
CA VAL A 15 22.11 13.82 18.34
C VAL A 15 21.39 12.82 19.23
N ASP A 16 20.16 13.10 19.61
CA ASP A 16 19.31 12.13 20.30
C ASP A 16 19.00 10.94 19.39
N LEU A 17 19.91 9.97 19.42
CA LEU A 17 19.82 8.77 18.60
C LEU A 17 18.56 7.93 18.93
N ASN A 18 18.07 8.00 20.17
CA ASN A 18 16.88 7.24 20.56
C ASN A 18 15.64 7.73 19.82
N GLU A 19 15.49 9.04 19.69
CA GLU A 19 14.36 9.61 18.95
C GLU A 19 14.45 9.28 17.45
N LEU A 20 15.62 9.41 16.86
CA LEU A 20 15.85 9.03 15.46
C LEU A 20 15.53 7.56 15.21
N LEU A 21 15.94 6.66 16.10
CA LEU A 21 15.68 5.22 15.99
C LEU A 21 14.19 4.91 16.13
N ARG A 22 13.49 5.59 17.03
CA ARG A 22 12.03 5.43 17.18
C ARG A 22 11.30 5.85 15.92
N GLN A 23 11.67 6.98 15.33
CA GLN A 23 11.07 7.48 14.09
C GLN A 23 11.34 6.52 12.93
N GLU A 24 12.57 6.04 12.76
CA GLU A 24 12.94 5.09 11.72
C GLU A 24 12.18 3.74 11.86
N LEU A 25 12.08 3.23 13.10
CA LEU A 25 11.31 2.01 13.38
C LEU A 25 9.82 2.22 13.08
N ALA A 26 9.25 3.33 13.52
CA ALA A 26 7.84 3.64 13.27
C ALA A 26 7.52 3.74 11.79
N GLN A 27 8.39 4.40 11.00
CA GLN A 27 8.23 4.52 9.56
C GLN A 27 8.32 3.17 8.85
N ARG A 28 9.30 2.34 9.18
CA ARG A 28 9.45 0.99 8.62
C ARG A 28 8.29 0.08 8.99
N PHE A 29 7.81 0.22 10.23
CA PHE A 29 6.67 -0.53 10.72
C PHE A 29 5.38 -0.14 9.97
N GLY A 30 5.10 1.16 9.86
CA GLY A 30 3.96 1.67 9.10
C GLY A 30 3.98 1.18 7.66
N SER A 31 5.13 1.29 6.98
CA SER A 31 5.30 0.81 5.61
C SER A 31 5.08 -0.70 5.46
N ALA A 32 5.52 -1.51 6.43
CA ALA A 32 5.31 -2.96 6.41
C ALA A 32 3.83 -3.32 6.63
N ILE A 33 3.15 -2.61 7.53
CA ILE A 33 1.71 -2.80 7.77
C ILE A 33 0.90 -2.41 6.54
N ASP A 34 1.21 -1.28 5.90
CA ASP A 34 0.54 -0.84 4.68
C ASP A 34 0.71 -1.86 3.54
N ALA A 35 1.92 -2.40 3.38
CA ALA A 35 2.19 -3.43 2.38
C ALA A 35 1.38 -4.71 2.65
N ALA A 36 1.36 -5.18 3.90
CA ALA A 36 0.60 -6.35 4.29
C ALA A 36 -0.92 -6.11 4.18
N ALA A 37 -1.41 -4.92 4.55
CA ALA A 37 -2.82 -4.55 4.44
C ALA A 37 -3.32 -4.52 3.00
N LEU A 38 -2.47 -4.13 2.06
CA LEU A 38 -2.85 -4.05 0.65
C LEU A 38 -2.57 -5.36 -0.10
N ASN A 39 -1.41 -6.00 0.10
CA ASN A 39 -0.95 -7.11 -0.73
C ASN A 39 -0.52 -8.36 0.06
N GLY A 40 -0.80 -8.45 1.35
CA GLY A 40 -0.45 -9.61 2.17
C GLY A 40 -1.02 -10.93 1.62
N ASP A 41 -0.29 -12.02 1.79
CA ASP A 41 -0.59 -13.35 1.22
C ASP A 41 -1.63 -14.15 2.02
N GLY A 42 -1.91 -13.76 3.26
CA GLY A 42 -2.83 -14.47 4.16
C GLY A 42 -2.27 -15.75 4.78
N LEU A 43 -0.97 -16.04 4.60
CA LEU A 43 -0.29 -17.22 5.17
C LEU A 43 0.64 -16.84 6.32
N LEU A 44 1.67 -16.04 6.04
CA LEU A 44 2.63 -15.52 7.02
C LEU A 44 2.33 -14.07 7.40
N GLU A 45 1.56 -13.40 6.57
CA GLU A 45 1.09 -12.04 6.71
C GLU A 45 -0.44 -12.02 6.71
N PRO A 46 -1.08 -10.95 7.23
CA PRO A 46 -2.52 -10.77 7.09
C PRO A 46 -2.94 -10.81 5.62
N GLY A 47 -4.12 -11.37 5.33
CA GLY A 47 -4.66 -11.35 3.98
C GLY A 47 -4.94 -9.90 3.53
N GLY A 48 -4.20 -9.46 2.51
CA GLY A 48 -4.31 -8.10 1.98
C GLY A 48 -5.58 -7.88 1.15
N LEU A 49 -5.98 -6.61 1.03
CA LEU A 49 -7.16 -6.21 0.26
C LEU A 49 -7.13 -6.76 -1.17
N LEU A 50 -5.98 -6.68 -1.85
CA LEU A 50 -5.83 -7.12 -3.24
C LEU A 50 -6.04 -8.64 -3.41
N ASN A 51 -5.80 -9.43 -2.37
CA ASN A 51 -5.91 -10.88 -2.40
C ASN A 51 -7.23 -11.41 -1.82
N HIS A 52 -8.14 -10.51 -1.46
CA HIS A 52 -9.43 -10.90 -0.90
C HIS A 52 -10.33 -11.56 -1.97
N PRO A 53 -10.91 -12.76 -1.72
CA PRO A 53 -11.65 -13.54 -2.72
C PRO A 53 -12.96 -12.89 -3.22
N GLY A 54 -13.52 -11.95 -2.47
CA GLY A 54 -14.75 -11.23 -2.85
C GLY A 54 -14.51 -9.87 -3.50
N LEU A 55 -13.25 -9.51 -3.77
CA LEU A 55 -12.90 -8.23 -4.38
C LEU A 55 -13.34 -8.16 -5.84
N ASP A 56 -13.90 -7.02 -6.25
CA ASP A 56 -14.25 -6.77 -7.65
C ASP A 56 -13.01 -6.39 -8.45
N VAL A 57 -12.69 -7.18 -9.45
CA VAL A 57 -11.51 -6.96 -10.30
C VAL A 57 -11.98 -6.57 -11.70
N LEU A 58 -11.71 -5.34 -12.10
CA LEU A 58 -11.88 -4.91 -13.49
C LEU A 58 -10.65 -5.39 -14.29
N SER A 59 -10.89 -6.17 -15.33
CA SER A 59 -9.84 -6.62 -16.24
C SER A 59 -9.81 -5.75 -17.49
N LEU A 60 -8.62 -5.28 -17.86
CA LEU A 60 -8.40 -4.42 -19.03
C LEU A 60 -8.09 -5.21 -20.31
N GLY A 61 -7.96 -6.54 -20.22
CA GLY A 61 -7.70 -7.40 -21.37
C GLY A 61 -6.85 -8.63 -21.05
N ALA A 62 -6.54 -9.42 -22.05
CA ALA A 62 -5.77 -10.67 -21.88
C ALA A 62 -4.32 -10.40 -21.43
N ASP A 63 -3.70 -9.36 -21.99
CA ASP A 63 -2.32 -8.94 -21.69
C ASP A 63 -2.26 -7.64 -20.85
N GLY A 64 -3.41 -7.19 -20.31
CA GLY A 64 -3.55 -5.87 -19.73
C GLY A 64 -3.58 -4.76 -20.77
N ALA A 65 -3.95 -3.55 -20.38
CA ALA A 65 -3.97 -2.38 -21.25
C ALA A 65 -3.63 -1.09 -20.49
N ALA A 66 -3.37 -0.03 -21.25
CA ALA A 66 -3.23 1.30 -20.68
C ALA A 66 -4.58 1.79 -20.14
N MET A 67 -4.57 2.30 -18.91
CA MET A 67 -5.77 2.82 -18.25
C MET A 67 -6.31 4.04 -18.97
N THR A 68 -7.58 4.02 -19.32
CA THR A 68 -8.28 5.16 -19.94
C THR A 68 -9.15 5.87 -18.91
N HIS A 69 -9.62 7.07 -19.26
CA HIS A 69 -10.60 7.80 -18.43
C HIS A 69 -11.93 7.04 -18.29
N GLY A 70 -12.31 6.27 -19.32
CA GLY A 70 -13.51 5.42 -19.27
C GLY A 70 -13.40 4.30 -18.26
N ASP A 71 -12.24 3.63 -18.19
CA ASP A 71 -12.00 2.55 -17.23
C ASP A 71 -12.02 3.05 -15.78
N LEU A 72 -11.53 4.28 -15.55
CA LEU A 72 -11.61 4.92 -14.24
C LEU A 72 -13.05 5.18 -13.82
N ALA A 73 -13.86 5.72 -14.74
CA ALA A 73 -15.28 5.98 -14.48
C ALA A 73 -16.05 4.67 -14.27
N GLU A 74 -15.70 3.60 -14.98
CA GLU A 74 -16.31 2.28 -14.76
C GLU A 74 -15.94 1.72 -13.38
N LEU A 75 -14.69 1.84 -12.96
CA LEU A 75 -14.25 1.37 -11.65
C LEU A 75 -15.01 2.09 -10.52
N GLU A 76 -15.16 3.41 -10.64
CA GLU A 76 -15.97 4.23 -9.73
C GLU A 76 -17.44 3.78 -9.70
N ALA A 77 -18.05 3.60 -10.85
CA ALA A 77 -19.46 3.20 -10.98
C ALA A 77 -19.72 1.81 -10.35
N ARG A 78 -18.80 0.86 -10.50
CA ARG A 78 -18.89 -0.47 -9.87
C ARG A 78 -18.94 -0.37 -8.35
N VAL A 79 -18.04 0.44 -7.76
CA VAL A 79 -18.01 0.65 -6.31
C VAL A 79 -19.28 1.35 -5.84
N LEU A 80 -19.72 2.43 -6.50
CA LEU A 80 -20.94 3.16 -6.14
C LEU A 80 -22.17 2.26 -6.18
N THR A 81 -22.27 1.38 -7.17
CA THR A 81 -23.39 0.43 -7.30
C THR A 81 -23.38 -0.58 -6.17
N ARG A 82 -22.22 -1.16 -5.83
CA ARG A 82 -22.09 -2.20 -4.79
C ARG A 82 -22.17 -1.65 -3.37
N ALA A 83 -21.70 -0.41 -3.16
CA ALA A 83 -21.77 0.30 -1.90
C ALA A 83 -23.13 0.98 -1.65
N ASN A 84 -24.11 0.83 -2.55
CA ASN A 84 -25.38 1.55 -2.53
C ASN A 84 -25.23 3.06 -2.38
N GLY A 85 -24.20 3.64 -3.01
CA GLY A 85 -23.89 5.06 -2.99
C GLY A 85 -23.37 5.62 -1.65
N SER A 86 -23.23 4.79 -0.60
CA SER A 86 -22.79 5.23 0.72
C SER A 86 -21.30 4.96 0.92
N MET A 87 -20.48 6.01 0.81
CA MET A 87 -19.04 5.99 1.06
C MET A 87 -18.66 7.16 1.99
N ALA A 88 -17.89 6.87 3.03
CA ALA A 88 -17.45 7.88 4.01
C ALA A 88 -16.13 8.54 3.60
N ARG A 89 -15.20 7.79 3.03
CA ARG A 89 -13.87 8.28 2.61
C ARG A 89 -13.43 7.63 1.30
N PRO A 90 -14.13 7.92 0.18
CA PRO A 90 -13.74 7.38 -1.11
C PRO A 90 -12.38 7.96 -1.54
N ALA A 91 -11.48 7.09 -1.93
CA ALA A 91 -10.16 7.49 -2.40
C ALA A 91 -9.59 6.51 -3.43
N TRP A 92 -8.69 7.03 -4.25
CA TRP A 92 -7.87 6.26 -5.16
C TRP A 92 -6.55 5.91 -4.48
N LEU A 93 -6.19 4.64 -4.48
CA LEU A 93 -4.85 4.19 -4.11
C LEU A 93 -4.09 3.82 -5.36
N ILE A 94 -2.98 4.51 -5.62
CA ILE A 94 -2.16 4.32 -6.81
C ILE A 94 -0.68 4.34 -6.48
N GLY A 95 0.10 3.58 -7.24
CA GLY A 95 1.55 3.61 -7.14
C GLY A 95 2.19 4.76 -7.94
N PRO A 96 3.50 5.04 -7.73
CA PRO A 96 4.21 6.11 -8.40
C PRO A 96 4.32 5.93 -9.91
N LYS A 97 4.48 4.70 -10.44
CA LYS A 97 4.52 4.45 -11.89
C LYS A 97 3.17 4.72 -12.54
N MET A 98 2.09 4.26 -11.91
CA MET A 98 0.74 4.52 -12.38
C MET A 98 0.42 6.02 -12.33
N THR A 99 0.81 6.73 -11.28
CA THR A 99 0.67 8.20 -11.19
C THR A 99 1.34 8.89 -12.37
N ARG A 100 2.60 8.51 -12.69
CA ARG A 100 3.30 9.05 -13.86
C ARG A 100 2.52 8.78 -15.15
N LYS A 101 2.04 7.54 -15.33
CA LYS A 101 1.29 7.15 -16.54
C LYS A 101 0.02 7.97 -16.70
N LEU A 102 -0.80 8.10 -15.66
CA LEU A 102 -2.04 8.87 -15.70
C LEU A 102 -1.82 10.37 -15.98
N ARG A 103 -0.70 10.94 -15.51
CA ARG A 103 -0.30 12.32 -15.80
C ARG A 103 0.15 12.55 -17.24
N THR A 104 0.55 11.51 -17.95
CA THR A 104 0.98 11.56 -19.35
C THR A 104 -0.09 11.04 -20.32
N THR A 105 -1.16 10.43 -19.82
CA THR A 105 -2.27 9.93 -20.63
C THR A 105 -3.27 11.07 -20.88
N ALA A 106 -3.52 11.34 -22.15
CA ALA A 106 -4.52 12.36 -22.55
C ALA A 106 -5.95 11.85 -22.31
N LYS A 107 -6.79 12.71 -21.75
CA LYS A 107 -8.23 12.50 -21.62
C LYS A 107 -8.96 12.92 -22.90
N ASN A 108 -8.67 14.17 -23.35
CA ASN A 108 -9.16 14.80 -24.55
C ASN A 108 -8.09 15.79 -25.05
N ALA A 109 -8.33 16.47 -26.16
CA ALA A 109 -7.41 17.45 -26.70
C ALA A 109 -7.00 18.50 -25.65
N GLY A 110 -5.79 18.37 -25.10
CA GLY A 110 -5.17 19.30 -24.18
C GLY A 110 -5.34 19.04 -22.68
N ALA A 111 -6.19 18.09 -22.24
CA ALA A 111 -6.34 17.72 -20.83
C ALA A 111 -5.75 16.32 -20.56
N MET A 112 -5.08 16.15 -19.42
CA MET A 112 -4.59 14.86 -18.96
C MET A 112 -5.63 14.14 -18.08
N VAL A 113 -5.52 12.83 -17.98
CA VAL A 113 -6.42 12.01 -17.14
C VAL A 113 -6.30 12.39 -15.68
N PHE A 114 -5.08 12.67 -15.22
CA PHE A 114 -4.81 13.07 -13.85
C PHE A 114 -4.07 14.41 -13.80
N GLU A 115 -4.77 15.43 -13.31
CA GLU A 115 -4.23 16.77 -13.05
C GLU A 115 -4.53 17.15 -11.59
N GLY A 116 -3.53 17.68 -10.89
CA GLY A 116 -3.70 18.13 -9.50
C GLY A 116 -3.59 17.01 -8.45
N ARG A 117 -4.56 16.96 -7.52
CA ARG A 117 -4.60 16.04 -6.37
C ARG A 117 -5.74 15.04 -6.43
N ASP A 118 -6.77 15.34 -7.21
CA ASP A 118 -8.01 14.57 -7.26
C ASP A 118 -8.16 13.89 -8.62
N LEU A 119 -8.71 12.69 -8.60
CA LEU A 119 -9.05 11.93 -9.79
C LEU A 119 -10.56 11.65 -9.73
N LEU A 120 -11.29 12.12 -10.76
CA LEU A 120 -12.76 12.07 -10.79
C LEU A 120 -13.43 12.69 -9.55
N GLY A 121 -12.83 13.74 -8.94
CA GLY A 121 -13.37 14.40 -7.75
C GLY A 121 -13.06 13.68 -6.42
N HIS A 122 -12.30 12.58 -6.45
CA HIS A 122 -11.89 11.83 -5.26
C HIS A 122 -10.40 11.99 -5.02
N GLN A 123 -10.02 12.01 -3.74
CA GLN A 123 -8.62 12.14 -3.31
C GLN A 123 -7.77 10.98 -3.85
N VAL A 124 -6.56 11.31 -4.30
CA VAL A 124 -5.55 10.33 -4.69
C VAL A 124 -4.52 10.18 -3.59
N ILE A 125 -4.36 8.96 -3.11
CA ILE A 125 -3.33 8.57 -2.14
C ILE A 125 -2.28 7.76 -2.89
N GLN A 126 -1.07 8.31 -2.95
CA GLN A 126 0.07 7.63 -3.56
C GLN A 126 0.76 6.77 -2.51
N THR A 127 0.96 5.50 -2.83
CA THR A 127 1.66 4.56 -1.95
C THR A 127 2.51 3.58 -2.76
N SER A 128 3.69 3.28 -2.24
CA SER A 128 4.56 2.23 -2.79
C SER A 128 4.17 0.82 -2.35
N ALA A 129 3.18 0.69 -1.45
CA ALA A 129 2.68 -0.60 -0.97
C ALA A 129 1.83 -1.35 -2.02
N ILE A 130 1.36 -0.64 -3.05
CA ILE A 130 0.64 -1.25 -4.19
C ILE A 130 1.67 -1.83 -5.19
N PRO A 131 1.49 -3.10 -5.62
CA PRO A 131 2.39 -3.71 -6.58
C PRO A 131 2.29 -3.05 -7.97
N GLU A 132 3.43 -2.74 -8.59
CA GLU A 132 3.55 -2.10 -9.90
C GLU A 132 4.44 -2.89 -10.88
N ASN A 133 4.65 -4.17 -10.61
CA ASN A 133 5.48 -5.09 -11.42
C ASN A 133 4.81 -6.45 -11.57
N MET A 134 3.50 -6.44 -11.66
CA MET A 134 2.71 -7.65 -11.86
C MET A 134 2.81 -8.13 -13.30
N THR A 135 2.58 -9.43 -13.50
CA THR A 135 2.55 -10.04 -14.83
C THR A 135 1.13 -10.47 -15.18
N LYS A 136 0.73 -10.21 -16.43
CA LYS A 136 -0.51 -10.75 -17.00
C LYS A 136 -0.32 -11.06 -18.48
N GLY A 137 -0.59 -12.30 -18.87
CA GLY A 137 -0.31 -12.76 -20.23
C GLY A 137 1.16 -12.56 -20.59
N THR A 138 1.43 -11.82 -21.65
CA THR A 138 2.78 -11.48 -22.11
C THR A 138 3.38 -10.23 -21.46
N SER A 139 2.58 -9.45 -20.73
CA SER A 139 3.01 -8.18 -20.11
C SER A 139 3.59 -8.41 -18.72
N THR A 140 4.73 -7.75 -18.43
CA THR A 140 5.48 -7.85 -17.16
C THR A 140 5.52 -6.55 -16.35
N SER A 141 4.86 -5.49 -16.82
CA SER A 141 4.83 -4.15 -16.19
C SER A 141 3.40 -3.69 -15.86
N CYS A 142 2.60 -4.61 -15.35
CA CYS A 142 1.26 -4.31 -14.89
C CYS A 142 1.30 -3.74 -13.47
N ALA A 143 0.50 -2.72 -13.20
CA ALA A 143 0.31 -2.15 -11.89
C ALA A 143 -1.11 -2.36 -11.38
N ALA A 144 -1.23 -2.51 -10.07
CA ALA A 144 -2.51 -2.47 -9.43
C ALA A 144 -2.95 -1.02 -9.14
N MET A 145 -4.26 -0.81 -9.14
CA MET A 145 -4.91 0.43 -8.75
C MET A 145 -6.20 0.09 -8.04
N VAL A 146 -6.47 0.76 -6.93
CA VAL A 146 -7.67 0.51 -6.12
C VAL A 146 -8.49 1.78 -6.02
N PHE A 147 -9.81 1.65 -6.17
CA PHE A 147 -10.77 2.65 -5.77
C PHE A 147 -11.70 2.08 -4.71
N GLY A 148 -11.99 2.85 -3.67
CA GLY A 148 -12.93 2.42 -2.63
C GLY A 148 -12.95 3.29 -1.39
N ASP A 149 -13.75 2.87 -0.43
CA ASP A 149 -13.93 3.56 0.86
C ASP A 149 -12.92 3.05 1.89
N LEU A 150 -11.88 3.83 2.15
CA LEU A 150 -10.83 3.48 3.10
C LEU A 150 -11.32 3.39 4.56
N ALA A 151 -12.49 3.94 4.88
CA ALA A 151 -13.09 3.80 6.21
C ALA A 151 -13.59 2.36 6.49
N GLU A 152 -13.65 1.51 5.47
CA GLU A 152 -14.05 0.12 5.59
C GLU A 152 -12.90 -0.85 5.84
N ILE A 153 -11.64 -0.36 5.85
CA ILE A 153 -10.46 -1.16 6.20
C ILE A 153 -10.18 -1.01 7.69
N PHE A 154 -10.12 -2.11 8.39
CA PHE A 154 -9.76 -2.18 9.80
C PHE A 154 -8.41 -2.85 9.95
N VAL A 155 -7.53 -2.20 10.70
CA VAL A 155 -6.25 -2.77 11.12
C VAL A 155 -6.31 -2.98 12.62
N GLY A 156 -6.26 -4.23 13.06
CA GLY A 156 -6.25 -4.62 14.46
C GLY A 156 -4.86 -5.00 14.92
N PHE A 157 -4.49 -4.55 16.11
CA PHE A 157 -3.26 -4.97 16.79
C PHE A 157 -3.62 -5.93 17.92
N TRP A 158 -2.87 -7.03 18.02
CA TRP A 158 -3.07 -8.06 19.00
C TRP A 158 -1.89 -8.11 19.98
N GLY A 159 -2.13 -8.55 21.22
CA GLY A 159 -1.09 -8.68 22.24
C GLY A 159 -1.14 -7.58 23.30
N PRO A 160 -0.27 -7.68 24.33
CA PRO A 160 -0.23 -6.76 25.46
C PRO A 160 0.29 -5.36 25.09
N ALA A 161 1.03 -5.26 24.00
CA ALA A 161 1.50 -4.00 23.42
C ALA A 161 1.34 -4.05 21.90
N ALA A 162 0.96 -2.92 21.29
CA ALA A 162 0.87 -2.82 19.83
C ALA A 162 2.20 -3.09 19.13
N LEU A 163 3.31 -2.86 19.83
CA LEU A 163 4.68 -3.06 19.36
C LEU A 163 5.52 -3.66 20.49
N ASP A 164 6.13 -4.82 20.23
CA ASP A 164 7.11 -5.46 21.10
C ASP A 164 8.52 -5.17 20.58
N LEU A 165 9.38 -4.61 21.45
CA LEU A 165 10.76 -4.23 21.14
C LEU A 165 11.73 -5.12 21.90
N ILE A 166 12.50 -5.93 21.19
CA ILE A 166 13.55 -6.77 21.74
C ILE A 166 14.90 -6.15 21.39
N ILE A 167 15.65 -5.77 22.42
CA ILE A 167 17.01 -5.23 22.28
C ILE A 167 18.01 -6.36 22.57
N ASP A 168 18.71 -6.81 21.54
CA ASP A 168 19.71 -7.86 21.62
C ASP A 168 21.13 -7.27 21.50
N GLY A 169 21.80 -7.17 22.61
CA GLY A 169 23.19 -6.70 22.69
C GLY A 169 24.23 -7.84 22.64
N TYR A 170 23.80 -9.12 22.60
CA TYR A 170 24.67 -10.27 22.76
C TYR A 170 25.01 -10.97 21.44
N THR A 171 24.02 -11.20 20.58
CA THR A 171 24.22 -11.95 19.33
C THR A 171 25.29 -11.33 18.42
N LEU A 172 25.38 -10.00 18.36
CA LEU A 172 26.34 -9.26 17.54
C LEU A 172 27.46 -8.62 18.37
N ALA A 173 27.70 -9.09 19.61
CA ALA A 173 28.70 -8.52 20.51
C ALA A 173 30.12 -8.55 19.93
N LYS A 174 30.51 -9.61 19.21
CA LYS A 174 31.83 -9.72 18.53
C LYS A 174 32.05 -8.61 17.50
N SER A 175 31.01 -8.09 16.89
CA SER A 175 31.06 -7.00 15.90
C SER A 175 30.83 -5.63 16.54
N ALA A 176 30.75 -5.53 17.86
CA ALA A 176 30.40 -4.32 18.60
C ALA A 176 29.10 -3.66 18.09
N LYS A 177 28.08 -4.48 17.77
CA LYS A 177 26.77 -4.03 17.27
C LYS A 177 25.67 -4.45 18.25
N ILE A 178 24.56 -3.72 18.19
CA ILE A 178 23.31 -4.04 18.90
C ILE A 178 22.23 -4.25 17.86
N ARG A 179 21.44 -5.30 18.03
CA ARG A 179 20.29 -5.62 17.19
C ARG A 179 19.02 -5.25 17.93
N ILE A 180 18.16 -4.48 17.27
CA ILE A 180 16.84 -4.14 17.75
C ILE A 180 15.84 -4.83 16.84
N VAL A 181 14.99 -5.68 17.41
CA VAL A 181 13.95 -6.39 16.70
C VAL A 181 12.61 -5.85 17.18
N ALA A 182 11.84 -5.28 16.26
CA ALA A 182 10.48 -4.86 16.51
C ALA A 182 9.49 -5.87 15.92
N ARG A 183 8.52 -6.30 16.72
CA ARG A 183 7.47 -7.26 16.37
C ARG A 183 6.11 -6.65 16.67
N ALA A 184 5.12 -6.97 15.85
CA ALA A 184 3.72 -6.74 16.16
C ALA A 184 2.89 -7.88 15.55
N GLU A 185 1.81 -8.21 16.21
CA GLU A 185 0.78 -9.07 15.67
C GLU A 185 -0.33 -8.18 15.14
N VAL A 186 -0.52 -8.23 13.82
CA VAL A 186 -1.45 -7.35 13.10
C VAL A 186 -2.43 -8.19 12.31
N GLY A 187 -3.71 -7.85 12.41
CA GLY A 187 -4.75 -8.39 11.54
C GLY A 187 -5.35 -7.28 10.68
N VAL A 188 -5.69 -7.60 9.45
CA VAL A 188 -6.36 -6.69 8.51
C VAL A 188 -7.67 -7.29 8.07
N ALA A 189 -8.73 -6.50 8.05
CA ALA A 189 -10.04 -6.92 7.57
C ALA A 189 -10.75 -5.78 6.84
N ALA A 190 -11.39 -6.08 5.72
CA ALA A 190 -12.33 -5.19 5.06
C ALA A 190 -13.75 -5.51 5.55
N ARG A 191 -14.42 -4.57 6.21
CA ARG A 191 -15.78 -4.75 6.71
C ARG A 191 -16.78 -4.98 5.58
N ARG A 192 -16.65 -4.20 4.50
CA ARG A 192 -17.47 -4.30 3.28
C ARG A 192 -16.57 -4.38 2.06
N ILE A 193 -16.28 -5.58 1.60
CA ILE A 193 -15.43 -5.77 0.41
C ILE A 193 -16.05 -5.17 -0.85
N GLY A 194 -17.38 -5.10 -0.94
CA GLY A 194 -18.09 -4.45 -2.05
C GLY A 194 -17.89 -2.95 -2.15
N ALA A 195 -17.30 -2.30 -1.12
CA ALA A 195 -16.91 -0.90 -1.15
C ALA A 195 -15.55 -0.67 -1.85
N PHE A 196 -14.98 -1.72 -2.46
CA PHE A 196 -13.71 -1.65 -3.18
C PHE A 196 -13.83 -2.30 -4.56
N ALA A 197 -13.15 -1.72 -5.53
CA ALA A 197 -12.86 -2.33 -6.82
C ALA A 197 -11.41 -2.07 -7.20
N VAL A 198 -10.84 -2.99 -7.97
CA VAL A 198 -9.41 -2.95 -8.31
C VAL A 198 -9.20 -3.28 -9.78
N VAL A 199 -8.17 -2.67 -10.36
CA VAL A 199 -7.50 -3.11 -11.58
C VAL A 199 -6.15 -3.68 -11.16
N LYS A 200 -5.73 -4.81 -11.77
CA LYS A 200 -4.43 -5.45 -11.50
C LYS A 200 -3.56 -5.53 -12.74
N ASP A 201 -4.06 -5.11 -13.87
CA ASP A 201 -3.46 -5.29 -15.18
C ASP A 201 -3.30 -3.97 -15.96
N ALA A 202 -3.23 -2.86 -15.26
CA ALA A 202 -2.98 -1.56 -15.87
C ALA A 202 -1.51 -1.42 -16.27
N LEU A 203 -1.22 -1.19 -17.56
CA LEU A 203 0.13 -1.03 -18.07
C LEU A 203 0.71 0.34 -17.68
N THR A 204 1.95 0.33 -17.18
CA THR A 204 2.69 1.53 -16.76
C THR A 204 3.85 1.91 -17.70
N ALA A 205 4.11 1.06 -18.70
CA ALA A 205 5.11 1.31 -19.73
C ALA A 205 4.59 2.25 -20.83
#